data_a97178a221c21fdb38b4b299e8e40cc8
#
_entry.id   a97178a221c21fdb38b4b299e8e40cc8
#
_cell.length_a   1.000
_cell.length_b   1.000
_cell.length_c   1.000
_cell.angle_alpha   90.00
_cell.angle_beta   90.00
_cell.angle_gamma   90.00
#
_symmetry.space_group_name_H-M   'P 1'
#
loop_
_entity.id
_entity.type
_entity.pdbx_description
1 polymer ?
#
loop_
_entity_poly.entity_id
_entity_poly.type
_entity_poly.pdbx_seq_one_letter_code
_entity_poly.pdbx_strand_id
1 'polypeptide(L)'
;MYYDSRPLMSDSADEKPRDSSSEMLWGFWYPALPGKRVRGRKLERAMLLEVPLVIGRNAAGKPFALRDVCPHRAFPLSFGRFDGASVECAYHGWQFDAHTGQCRHIPSLTADSKLKCERIYAGSFPCEERDGYIWAFMTNPEGRADAAAEIPPAPELPTLSPSYKIARLAADLPCSVDTGIIGLMDPAHGPFVHQAWWWRSRRSIRDKAKQFEPIPNGFRMSPHAPSANSAPYKLLKLITGEPATTMIDFVLPNQRFEQIRAGKYWLSSRTTVTPVKRDLCRLDFVAAWNILPWFPVVSFIIHVLGPRFIRQDTEVIERQGLGLKYEDRMMLVDDADRQARWYFELKAALAESRRTQEAMRHPVSGPVTLRWRS
;
A
#
# COMPACT_ATOMS: atom_id res chain seq x y z
N MET A 1 49.19 8.28 -21.93
CA MET A 1 48.07 8.10 -20.97
C MET A 1 47.49 6.74 -21.26
N TYR A 2 47.83 5.76 -20.43
CA TYR A 2 47.38 4.37 -20.60
C TYR A 2 45.98 4.21 -19.99
N TYR A 3 45.01 3.75 -20.78
CA TYR A 3 43.74 3.27 -20.33
C TYR A 3 43.92 1.85 -19.78
N ASP A 4 43.77 1.68 -18.46
CA ASP A 4 43.78 0.39 -17.78
C ASP A 4 42.40 -0.29 -17.99
N SER A 5 42.35 -1.24 -18.92
CA SER A 5 41.19 -2.10 -19.18
C SER A 5 41.26 -3.33 -18.29
N ARG A 6 40.89 -3.20 -17.01
CA ARG A 6 40.56 -4.37 -16.19
C ARG A 6 39.12 -4.78 -16.43
N PRO A 7 38.82 -6.06 -16.70
CA PRO A 7 37.44 -6.52 -16.78
C PRO A 7 36.78 -6.40 -15.41
N LEU A 8 35.59 -5.82 -15.40
CA LEU A 8 34.68 -5.87 -14.24
C LEU A 8 34.48 -7.36 -13.90
N MET A 9 35.04 -7.80 -12.78
CA MET A 9 34.72 -9.09 -12.20
C MET A 9 33.23 -9.12 -11.95
N SER A 10 32.56 -10.07 -12.57
CA SER A 10 31.19 -10.47 -12.21
C SER A 10 31.25 -11.00 -10.79
N ASP A 11 30.78 -10.21 -9.84
CA ASP A 11 30.35 -10.74 -8.54
C ASP A 11 29.15 -11.66 -8.79
N SER A 12 29.45 -12.95 -9.01
CA SER A 12 28.48 -14.00 -8.78
C SER A 12 28.33 -14.13 -7.25
N ALA A 13 27.61 -13.16 -6.67
CA ALA A 13 27.06 -13.36 -5.35
C ALA A 13 26.14 -14.56 -5.40
N ASP A 14 26.46 -15.61 -4.64
CA ASP A 14 25.59 -16.76 -4.37
C ASP A 14 24.17 -16.24 -4.09
N GLU A 15 23.26 -16.38 -5.04
CA GLU A 15 21.84 -16.15 -4.82
C GLU A 15 21.39 -17.21 -3.82
N LYS A 16 21.33 -16.84 -2.55
CA LYS A 16 20.63 -17.66 -1.54
C LYS A 16 19.23 -18.00 -2.10
N PRO A 17 18.72 -19.22 -1.88
CA PRO A 17 17.38 -19.61 -2.31
C PRO A 17 16.40 -18.51 -1.89
N ARG A 18 15.67 -17.95 -2.84
CA ARG A 18 14.66 -16.92 -2.56
C ARG A 18 13.65 -17.52 -1.60
N ASP A 19 13.60 -16.96 -0.39
CA ASP A 19 12.52 -17.26 0.54
C ASP A 19 11.21 -16.82 -0.11
N SER A 20 10.33 -17.77 -0.40
CA SER A 20 9.02 -17.49 -1.01
C SER A 20 8.14 -16.54 -0.18
N SER A 21 8.50 -16.30 1.09
CA SER A 21 7.82 -15.37 1.98
C SER A 21 8.06 -13.90 1.63
N SER A 22 9.14 -13.56 0.91
CA SER A 22 9.51 -12.17 0.56
C SER A 22 8.94 -11.69 -0.77
N GLU A 23 8.10 -12.48 -1.46
CA GLU A 23 7.54 -12.09 -2.75
C GLU A 23 6.48 -11.00 -2.63
N MET A 24 6.60 -9.98 -3.49
CA MET A 24 5.59 -8.95 -3.69
C MET A 24 4.31 -9.59 -4.25
N LEU A 25 3.15 -9.24 -3.72
CA LEU A 25 1.88 -9.82 -4.14
C LEU A 25 1.33 -9.12 -5.39
N TRP A 26 1.24 -9.85 -6.49
CA TRP A 26 0.61 -9.41 -7.74
C TRP A 26 -0.88 -9.73 -7.76
N GLY A 27 -1.63 -9.08 -8.68
CA GLY A 27 -3.07 -9.28 -8.81
C GLY A 27 -3.87 -8.55 -7.72
N PHE A 28 -3.37 -7.37 -7.31
CA PHE A 28 -4.01 -6.53 -6.31
C PHE A 28 -3.95 -5.04 -6.68
N TRP A 29 -4.84 -4.27 -6.09
CA TRP A 29 -4.83 -2.83 -6.13
C TRP A 29 -3.82 -2.23 -5.15
N TYR A 30 -3.02 -1.28 -5.65
CA TYR A 30 -2.09 -0.50 -4.85
C TYR A 30 -2.28 1.00 -5.07
N PRO A 31 -2.23 1.85 -4.02
CA PRO A 31 -2.30 3.29 -4.19
C PRO A 31 -1.00 3.76 -4.84
N ALA A 32 -1.10 4.37 -6.03
CA ALA A 32 0.06 4.81 -6.78
C ALA A 32 0.51 6.21 -6.38
N LEU A 33 -0.42 7.17 -6.32
CA LEU A 33 -0.14 8.54 -5.89
C LEU A 33 -1.43 9.31 -5.57
N PRO A 34 -1.33 10.44 -4.84
CA PRO A 34 -2.48 11.31 -4.61
C PRO A 34 -3.05 11.87 -5.92
N GLY A 35 -4.36 11.70 -6.14
CA GLY A 35 -5.04 12.12 -7.38
C GLY A 35 -4.89 13.61 -7.71
N LYS A 36 -4.73 14.47 -6.67
CA LYS A 36 -4.50 15.90 -6.84
C LYS A 36 -3.18 16.26 -7.55
N ARG A 37 -2.22 15.34 -7.63
CA ARG A 37 -0.96 15.55 -8.36
C ARG A 37 -1.16 15.51 -9.87
N VAL A 38 -2.09 14.67 -10.35
CA VAL A 38 -2.36 14.47 -11.77
C VAL A 38 -3.43 15.44 -12.25
N ARG A 39 -3.01 16.50 -12.92
CA ARG A 39 -3.91 17.58 -13.38
C ARG A 39 -3.68 17.90 -14.85
N GLY A 40 -4.76 18.14 -15.59
CA GLY A 40 -4.71 18.49 -17.00
C GLY A 40 -3.98 17.41 -17.80
N ARG A 41 -3.05 17.83 -18.66
CA ARG A 41 -2.23 16.93 -19.49
C ARG A 41 -0.88 16.54 -18.85
N LYS A 42 -0.72 16.77 -17.54
CA LYS A 42 0.51 16.43 -16.84
C LYS A 42 0.64 14.93 -16.66
N LEU A 43 1.82 14.40 -17.00
CA LEU A 43 2.23 13.05 -16.70
C LEU A 43 2.99 13.03 -15.36
N GLU A 44 2.62 12.10 -14.48
CA GLU A 44 3.27 11.89 -13.19
C GLU A 44 3.89 10.51 -13.12
N ARG A 45 5.00 10.41 -12.38
CA ARG A 45 5.69 9.14 -12.17
C ARG A 45 5.28 8.51 -10.85
N ALA A 46 5.13 7.19 -10.87
CA ALA A 46 5.02 6.37 -9.68
C ALA A 46 5.90 5.12 -9.84
N MET A 47 6.19 4.45 -8.72
CA MET A 47 6.84 3.15 -8.70
C MET A 47 6.01 2.25 -7.81
N LEU A 48 5.60 1.11 -8.32
CA LEU A 48 4.88 0.08 -7.58
C LEU A 48 5.49 -1.29 -7.88
N LEU A 49 5.82 -2.06 -6.85
CA LEU A 49 6.38 -3.41 -7.02
C LEU A 49 7.57 -3.44 -8.00
N GLU A 50 8.46 -2.46 -7.91
CA GLU A 50 9.62 -2.27 -8.82
C GLU A 50 9.23 -1.96 -10.28
N VAL A 51 7.95 -1.77 -10.58
CA VAL A 51 7.48 -1.38 -11.92
C VAL A 51 7.33 0.15 -11.97
N PRO A 52 8.06 0.82 -12.86
CA PRO A 52 7.86 2.25 -13.08
C PRO A 52 6.57 2.48 -13.86
N LEU A 53 5.75 3.42 -13.38
CA LEU A 53 4.48 3.81 -13.97
C LEU A 53 4.50 5.27 -14.39
N VAL A 54 3.93 5.55 -15.54
CA VAL A 54 3.48 6.89 -15.95
C VAL A 54 1.97 6.95 -15.79
N ILE A 55 1.51 7.97 -15.07
CA ILE A 55 0.11 8.16 -14.72
C ILE A 55 -0.35 9.52 -15.26
N GLY A 56 -1.50 9.54 -15.91
CA GLY A 56 -2.15 10.74 -16.43
C GLY A 56 -3.65 10.69 -16.28
N ARG A 57 -4.34 11.71 -16.81
CA ARG A 57 -5.80 11.72 -16.95
C ARG A 57 -6.16 11.99 -18.39
N ASN A 58 -7.07 11.18 -18.93
CA ASN A 58 -7.61 11.41 -20.26
C ASN A 58 -8.51 12.66 -20.30
N ALA A 59 -9.03 12.99 -21.49
CA ALA A 59 -9.89 14.15 -21.69
C ALA A 59 -11.19 14.11 -20.87
N ALA A 60 -11.67 12.91 -20.50
CA ALA A 60 -12.82 12.72 -19.61
C ALA A 60 -12.47 12.78 -18.10
N GLY A 61 -11.21 13.09 -17.76
CA GLY A 61 -10.73 13.14 -16.37
C GLY A 61 -10.46 11.78 -15.73
N LYS A 62 -10.67 10.67 -16.44
CA LYS A 62 -10.37 9.32 -15.93
C LYS A 62 -8.86 9.09 -15.86
N PRO A 63 -8.34 8.54 -14.76
CA PRO A 63 -6.93 8.19 -14.68
C PRO A 63 -6.58 7.03 -15.62
N PHE A 64 -5.33 7.01 -16.05
CA PHE A 64 -4.70 5.88 -16.74
C PHE A 64 -3.30 5.65 -16.20
N ALA A 65 -2.81 4.42 -16.34
CA ALA A 65 -1.45 4.03 -15.96
C ALA A 65 -0.83 3.17 -17.06
N LEU A 66 0.35 3.57 -17.55
CA LEU A 66 1.18 2.75 -18.43
C LEU A 66 2.50 2.42 -17.73
N ARG A 67 3.18 1.38 -18.19
CA ARG A 67 4.58 1.16 -17.82
C ARG A 67 5.41 2.34 -18.33
N ASP A 68 6.18 2.96 -17.46
CA ASP A 68 7.01 4.14 -17.77
C ASP A 68 8.31 3.75 -18.49
N VAL A 69 8.18 2.91 -19.51
CA VAL A 69 9.29 2.38 -20.31
C VAL A 69 8.86 2.27 -21.76
N CYS A 70 9.42 3.08 -22.63
CA CYS A 70 9.19 2.96 -24.07
C CYS A 70 9.83 1.67 -24.60
N PRO A 71 9.07 0.78 -25.27
CA PRO A 71 9.57 -0.49 -25.77
C PRO A 71 10.69 -0.34 -26.84
N HIS A 72 10.86 0.85 -27.43
CA HIS A 72 11.91 1.07 -28.42
C HIS A 72 13.32 1.04 -27.79
N ARG A 73 13.59 1.91 -26.81
CA ARG A 73 14.92 2.05 -26.16
C ARG A 73 14.83 2.40 -24.69
N ALA A 74 13.83 1.88 -24.00
CA ALA A 74 13.61 2.03 -22.57
C ALA A 74 13.53 3.49 -22.05
N PHE A 75 13.32 4.48 -22.93
CA PHE A 75 13.18 5.87 -22.49
C PHE A 75 11.89 6.03 -21.67
N PRO A 76 11.91 6.73 -20.52
CA PRO A 76 10.72 6.90 -19.72
C PRO A 76 9.65 7.74 -20.43
N LEU A 77 8.44 7.20 -20.56
CA LEU A 77 7.31 7.86 -21.21
C LEU A 77 6.82 9.09 -20.46
N SER A 78 7.05 9.16 -19.16
CA SER A 78 6.71 10.30 -18.30
C SER A 78 7.43 11.60 -18.66
N PHE A 79 8.56 11.55 -19.33
CA PHE A 79 9.25 12.73 -19.88
C PHE A 79 8.73 13.13 -21.27
N GLY A 80 7.77 12.39 -21.79
CA GLY A 80 7.15 12.64 -23.07
C GLY A 80 6.04 13.69 -23.05
N ARG A 81 5.23 13.70 -24.07
CA ARG A 81 4.08 14.60 -24.22
C ARG A 81 2.80 13.79 -24.15
N PHE A 82 1.74 14.42 -23.66
CA PHE A 82 0.40 13.85 -23.62
C PHE A 82 -0.60 14.82 -24.28
N ASP A 83 -1.28 14.38 -25.29
CA ASP A 83 -2.25 15.18 -26.05
C ASP A 83 -3.69 15.09 -25.52
N GLY A 84 -3.97 14.18 -24.58
CA GLY A 84 -5.30 13.86 -24.04
C GLY A 84 -5.79 12.47 -24.41
N ALA A 85 -5.15 11.81 -25.39
CA ALA A 85 -5.46 10.46 -25.85
C ALA A 85 -4.23 9.56 -25.93
N SER A 86 -3.08 10.10 -26.33
CA SER A 86 -1.85 9.37 -26.56
C SER A 86 -0.66 9.97 -25.80
N VAL A 87 0.21 9.09 -25.29
CA VAL A 87 1.50 9.45 -24.71
C VAL A 87 2.58 9.31 -25.78
N GLU A 88 3.25 10.42 -26.10
CA GLU A 88 4.33 10.48 -27.08
C GLU A 88 5.67 10.38 -26.37
N CYS A 89 6.51 9.43 -26.76
CA CYS A 89 7.89 9.30 -26.27
C CYS A 89 8.77 10.45 -26.76
N ALA A 90 9.40 11.18 -25.85
CA ALA A 90 10.22 12.34 -26.21
C ALA A 90 11.50 11.98 -26.99
N TYR A 91 11.89 10.69 -27.02
CA TYR A 91 13.13 10.30 -27.69
C TYR A 91 12.97 10.15 -29.21
N HIS A 92 11.91 9.45 -29.68
CA HIS A 92 11.70 9.21 -31.12
C HIS A 92 10.26 9.40 -31.57
N GLY A 93 9.40 10.05 -30.76
CA GLY A 93 8.03 10.38 -31.13
C GLY A 93 7.06 9.19 -31.21
N TRP A 94 7.42 8.00 -30.70
CA TRP A 94 6.48 6.88 -30.68
C TRP A 94 5.29 7.23 -29.81
N GLN A 95 4.08 7.01 -30.34
CA GLN A 95 2.83 7.36 -29.67
C GLN A 95 2.10 6.12 -29.19
N PHE A 96 1.70 6.13 -27.93
CA PHE A 96 1.01 5.02 -27.27
C PHE A 96 -0.36 5.46 -26.78
N ASP A 97 -1.38 4.67 -27.06
CA ASP A 97 -2.72 4.88 -26.51
C ASP A 97 -2.68 4.89 -24.99
N ALA A 98 -3.28 5.89 -24.37
CA ALA A 98 -3.22 6.10 -22.92
C ALA A 98 -3.93 5.00 -22.10
N HIS A 99 -4.92 4.30 -22.70
CA HIS A 99 -5.66 3.26 -21.97
C HIS A 99 -5.10 1.87 -22.19
N THR A 100 -4.77 1.56 -23.43
CA THR A 100 -4.36 0.20 -23.83
C THR A 100 -2.85 0.03 -23.85
N GLY A 101 -2.11 1.14 -23.90
CA GLY A 101 -0.65 1.12 -24.12
C GLY A 101 -0.26 0.69 -25.53
N GLN A 102 -1.22 0.48 -26.46
CA GLN A 102 -0.95 0.09 -27.83
C GLN A 102 -0.23 1.21 -28.58
N CYS A 103 0.83 0.86 -29.34
CA CYS A 103 1.48 1.82 -30.22
C CYS A 103 0.55 2.21 -31.37
N ARG A 104 0.33 3.51 -31.52
CA ARG A 104 -0.54 4.08 -32.58
C ARG A 104 0.23 4.65 -33.74
N HIS A 105 1.43 5.14 -33.49
CA HIS A 105 2.23 5.81 -34.52
C HIS A 105 3.71 5.73 -34.21
N ILE A 106 4.50 5.51 -35.26
CA ILE A 106 5.97 5.53 -35.25
C ILE A 106 6.42 6.45 -36.38
N PRO A 107 6.86 7.69 -36.07
CA PRO A 107 7.17 8.71 -37.09
C PRO A 107 8.26 8.32 -38.09
N SER A 108 9.17 7.44 -37.72
CA SER A 108 10.28 7.00 -38.58
C SER A 108 9.94 5.90 -39.58
N LEU A 109 8.71 5.38 -39.55
CA LEU A 109 8.27 4.38 -40.54
C LEU A 109 7.96 5.02 -41.87
N THR A 110 8.49 4.43 -42.94
CA THR A 110 8.16 4.77 -44.31
C THR A 110 6.84 4.11 -44.74
N ALA A 111 6.20 4.60 -45.79
CA ALA A 111 4.89 4.10 -46.26
C ALA A 111 4.93 2.62 -46.70
N ASP A 112 6.08 2.10 -47.08
CA ASP A 112 6.31 0.71 -47.49
C ASP A 112 6.74 -0.21 -46.33
N SER A 113 6.84 0.32 -45.10
CA SER A 113 7.20 -0.46 -43.95
C SER A 113 6.17 -1.56 -43.67
N LYS A 114 6.67 -2.80 -43.44
CA LYS A 114 5.85 -3.96 -43.07
C LYS A 114 5.63 -4.08 -41.56
N LEU A 115 6.25 -3.20 -40.77
CA LEU A 115 6.11 -3.24 -39.28
C LEU A 115 4.67 -2.82 -38.91
N LYS A 116 4.02 -3.67 -38.13
CA LYS A 116 2.69 -3.43 -37.59
C LYS A 116 2.82 -2.83 -36.20
N CYS A 117 2.79 -1.50 -36.10
CA CYS A 117 2.97 -0.79 -34.83
C CYS A 117 1.87 -1.15 -33.82
N GLU A 118 0.67 -1.51 -34.27
CA GLU A 118 -0.46 -1.94 -33.43
C GLU A 118 -0.22 -3.25 -32.66
N ARG A 119 0.86 -3.97 -32.97
CA ARG A 119 1.30 -5.15 -32.21
C ARG A 119 2.30 -4.83 -31.10
N ILE A 120 2.69 -3.58 -30.97
CA ILE A 120 3.64 -3.10 -29.96
C ILE A 120 2.86 -2.43 -28.84
N TYR A 121 3.21 -2.76 -27.61
CA TYR A 121 2.56 -2.23 -26.40
C TYR A 121 3.61 -1.72 -25.39
N ALA A 122 3.32 -0.58 -24.75
CA ALA A 122 4.07 -0.10 -23.62
C ALA A 122 3.72 -0.83 -22.30
N GLY A 123 2.61 -1.56 -22.30
CA GLY A 123 2.00 -2.13 -21.10
C GLY A 123 1.09 -1.14 -20.38
N SER A 124 -0.10 -1.59 -20.00
CA SER A 124 -1.09 -0.77 -19.29
C SER A 124 -1.56 -1.51 -18.03
N PHE A 125 -2.01 -0.72 -17.04
CA PHE A 125 -2.53 -1.25 -15.78
C PHE A 125 -3.91 -0.62 -15.55
N PRO A 126 -4.92 -1.43 -15.16
CA PRO A 126 -6.21 -0.90 -14.72
C PRO A 126 -6.03 0.14 -13.64
N CYS A 127 -6.78 1.24 -13.73
CA CYS A 127 -6.54 2.41 -12.91
C CYS A 127 -7.85 3.05 -12.49
N GLU A 128 -8.02 3.30 -11.19
CA GLU A 128 -9.19 3.96 -10.60
C GLU A 128 -8.79 5.04 -9.62
N GLU A 129 -9.67 6.03 -9.40
CA GLU A 129 -9.50 6.98 -8.31
C GLU A 129 -10.48 6.67 -7.19
N ARG A 130 -9.94 6.43 -5.98
CA ARG A 130 -10.70 6.20 -4.75
C ARG A 130 -10.06 6.95 -3.58
N ASP A 131 -10.87 7.57 -2.73
CA ASP A 131 -10.44 8.30 -1.53
C ASP A 131 -9.33 9.35 -1.81
N GLY A 132 -9.31 9.91 -3.04
CA GLY A 132 -8.34 10.91 -3.48
C GLY A 132 -6.94 10.36 -3.76
N TYR A 133 -6.81 9.04 -3.94
CA TYR A 133 -5.65 8.36 -4.51
C TYR A 133 -6.00 7.76 -5.87
N ILE A 134 -5.05 7.78 -6.78
CA ILE A 134 -5.07 6.95 -7.97
C ILE A 134 -4.49 5.60 -7.59
N TRP A 135 -5.28 4.55 -7.83
CA TRP A 135 -4.94 3.15 -7.63
C TRP A 135 -4.60 2.50 -8.94
N ALA A 136 -3.61 1.63 -8.96
CA ALA A 136 -3.30 0.76 -10.09
C ALA A 136 -3.43 -0.71 -9.67
N PHE A 137 -4.08 -1.50 -10.51
CA PHE A 137 -4.15 -2.95 -10.32
C PHE A 137 -2.90 -3.58 -10.93
N MET A 138 -2.03 -4.08 -10.07
CA MET A 138 -0.71 -4.55 -10.50
C MET A 138 -0.76 -6.03 -10.88
N THR A 139 -0.83 -6.30 -12.17
CA THR A 139 -0.65 -7.64 -12.75
C THR A 139 0.83 -7.94 -12.91
N ASN A 140 1.23 -9.20 -12.75
CA ASN A 140 2.62 -9.60 -12.97
C ASN A 140 3.04 -9.32 -14.43
N PRO A 141 4.05 -8.48 -14.67
CA PRO A 141 4.47 -8.14 -16.04
C PRO A 141 5.09 -9.31 -16.80
N GLU A 142 5.58 -10.34 -16.10
CA GLU A 142 6.14 -11.57 -16.69
C GLU A 142 5.09 -12.69 -16.84
N GLY A 143 3.97 -12.58 -16.13
CA GLY A 143 2.85 -13.50 -16.23
C GLY A 143 1.94 -13.13 -17.39
N ARG A 144 1.42 -14.13 -18.11
CA ARG A 144 0.23 -13.91 -18.93
C ARG A 144 -0.86 -13.49 -17.96
N ALA A 145 -1.34 -12.24 -18.06
CA ALA A 145 -2.56 -11.88 -17.39
C ALA A 145 -3.61 -12.91 -17.78
N ASP A 146 -4.22 -13.55 -16.80
CA ASP A 146 -5.46 -14.28 -17.04
C ASP A 146 -6.47 -13.21 -17.48
N ALA A 147 -6.59 -13.03 -18.79
CA ALA A 147 -7.40 -12.00 -19.43
C ALA A 147 -8.91 -12.16 -19.13
N ALA A 148 -9.27 -13.19 -18.37
CA ALA A 148 -10.62 -13.58 -18.01
C ALA A 148 -10.97 -13.34 -16.52
N ALA A 149 -10.02 -13.02 -15.65
CA ALA A 149 -10.34 -12.77 -14.25
C ALA A 149 -10.98 -11.39 -14.10
N GLU A 150 -12.18 -11.34 -13.57
CA GLU A 150 -12.86 -10.09 -13.22
C GLU A 150 -12.05 -9.32 -12.18
N ILE A 151 -11.62 -8.10 -12.54
CA ILE A 151 -10.85 -7.25 -11.62
C ILE A 151 -11.84 -6.62 -10.63
N PRO A 152 -11.70 -6.88 -9.33
CA PRO A 152 -12.59 -6.29 -8.35
C PRO A 152 -12.41 -4.76 -8.33
N PRO A 153 -13.39 -3.97 -7.86
CA PRO A 153 -13.22 -2.54 -7.71
C PRO A 153 -12.08 -2.19 -6.75
N ALA A 154 -11.45 -1.03 -6.95
CA ALA A 154 -10.41 -0.54 -6.05
C ALA A 154 -10.96 -0.38 -4.63
N PRO A 155 -10.15 -0.69 -3.58
CA PRO A 155 -10.59 -0.60 -2.19
C PRO A 155 -11.04 0.80 -1.81
N GLU A 156 -12.15 0.91 -1.11
CA GLU A 156 -12.72 2.16 -0.63
C GLU A 156 -12.71 2.23 0.89
N LEU A 157 -12.48 3.42 1.43
CA LEU A 157 -12.56 3.66 2.87
C LEU A 157 -14.02 3.61 3.32
N PRO A 158 -14.40 2.75 4.28
CA PRO A 158 -15.76 2.70 4.77
C PRO A 158 -16.19 4.04 5.38
N THR A 159 -17.12 4.74 4.75
CA THR A 159 -17.76 5.94 5.28
C THR A 159 -19.19 5.62 5.74
N LEU A 160 -19.58 6.14 6.92
CA LEU A 160 -20.83 5.76 7.56
C LEU A 160 -21.91 6.85 7.47
N SER A 161 -21.57 7.98 6.83
CA SER A 161 -22.50 9.07 6.54
C SER A 161 -22.01 9.88 5.35
N PRO A 162 -22.87 10.58 4.61
CA PRO A 162 -22.47 11.36 3.44
C PRO A 162 -21.67 12.63 3.78
N SER A 163 -21.76 13.12 5.02
CA SER A 163 -21.03 14.32 5.48
C SER A 163 -19.88 13.90 6.41
N TYR A 164 -18.66 14.13 5.95
CA TYR A 164 -17.44 13.82 6.70
C TYR A 164 -16.28 14.71 6.28
N LYS A 165 -15.23 14.72 7.09
CA LYS A 165 -13.92 15.28 6.77
C LYS A 165 -12.96 14.14 6.44
N ILE A 166 -11.94 14.45 5.65
CA ILE A 166 -10.93 13.48 5.27
C ILE A 166 -9.53 14.12 5.38
N ALA A 167 -8.59 13.35 5.90
CA ALA A 167 -7.17 13.71 5.95
C ALA A 167 -6.32 12.60 5.36
N ARG A 168 -5.14 12.97 4.85
CA ARG A 168 -4.19 12.04 4.22
C ARG A 168 -2.78 12.40 4.68
N LEU A 169 -2.05 11.37 5.08
CA LEU A 169 -0.64 11.46 5.45
C LEU A 169 0.13 10.39 4.68
N ALA A 170 1.40 10.61 4.43
CA ALA A 170 2.27 9.61 3.82
C ALA A 170 3.69 9.75 4.36
N ALA A 171 4.42 8.64 4.36
CA ALA A 171 5.84 8.60 4.66
C ALA A 171 6.50 7.44 3.89
N ASP A 172 7.78 7.59 3.60
CA ASP A 172 8.59 6.49 3.08
C ASP A 172 9.10 5.65 4.26
N LEU A 173 9.08 4.32 4.07
CA LEU A 173 9.58 3.33 5.02
C LEU A 173 10.74 2.59 4.36
N PRO A 174 11.99 2.75 4.81
CA PRO A 174 13.14 2.08 4.24
C PRO A 174 13.22 0.61 4.71
N CYS A 175 12.31 -0.20 4.23
CA CYS A 175 12.20 -1.62 4.57
C CYS A 175 11.51 -2.43 3.48
N SER A 176 11.58 -3.77 3.60
CA SER A 176 10.75 -4.68 2.83
C SER A 176 9.27 -4.52 3.18
N VAL A 177 8.39 -4.91 2.27
CA VAL A 177 6.93 -4.86 2.51
C VAL A 177 6.53 -5.69 3.73
N ASP A 178 7.16 -6.84 3.93
CA ASP A 178 6.85 -7.73 5.06
C ASP A 178 7.21 -7.07 6.39
N THR A 179 8.40 -6.47 6.50
CA THR A 179 8.81 -5.72 7.69
C THR A 179 7.84 -4.56 8.00
N GLY A 180 7.45 -3.80 6.99
CA GLY A 180 6.51 -2.69 7.16
C GLY A 180 5.12 -3.14 7.59
N ILE A 181 4.61 -4.25 7.04
CA ILE A 181 3.29 -4.79 7.40
C ILE A 181 3.31 -5.38 8.81
N ILE A 182 4.36 -6.12 9.19
CA ILE A 182 4.50 -6.66 10.55
C ILE A 182 4.51 -5.53 11.57
N GLY A 183 5.30 -4.47 11.32
CA GLY A 183 5.31 -3.28 12.18
C GLY A 183 3.95 -2.60 12.29
N LEU A 184 3.20 -2.51 11.18
CA LEU A 184 1.85 -1.92 11.15
C LEU A 184 0.85 -2.73 12.00
N MET A 185 1.01 -4.05 12.07
CA MET A 185 0.06 -4.93 12.78
C MET A 185 0.46 -5.21 14.23
N ASP A 186 1.68 -4.89 14.64
CA ASP A 186 2.18 -5.17 15.99
C ASP A 186 1.33 -4.47 17.05
N PRO A 187 0.68 -5.19 17.96
CA PRO A 187 -0.14 -4.59 19.01
C PRO A 187 0.69 -4.19 20.24
N ALA A 188 1.96 -4.58 20.33
CA ALA A 188 2.79 -4.49 21.54
C ALA A 188 3.72 -3.27 21.57
N HIS A 189 4.13 -2.73 20.40
CA HIS A 189 5.12 -1.63 20.32
C HIS A 189 4.63 -0.29 20.92
N GLY A 190 3.32 -0.05 20.93
CA GLY A 190 2.74 1.26 21.23
C GLY A 190 3.24 1.91 22.54
N PRO A 191 3.33 1.22 23.70
CA PRO A 191 3.85 1.78 24.96
C PRO A 191 5.34 2.12 24.94
N PHE A 192 6.09 1.60 23.98
CA PHE A 192 7.54 1.78 23.86
C PHE A 192 7.91 2.80 22.79
N VAL A 193 7.24 2.78 21.65
CA VAL A 193 7.49 3.64 20.49
C VAL A 193 6.72 4.95 20.59
N HIS A 194 5.41 4.86 20.85
CA HIS A 194 4.51 6.03 20.90
C HIS A 194 4.33 6.57 22.31
N GLN A 195 5.44 6.78 23.01
CA GLN A 195 5.37 7.30 24.37
C GLN A 195 4.98 8.77 24.39
N ALA A 196 3.84 9.06 25.03
CA ALA A 196 3.42 10.42 25.33
C ALA A 196 2.63 10.42 26.64
N TRP A 197 2.77 11.48 27.44
CA TRP A 197 2.08 11.62 28.73
C TRP A 197 0.54 11.53 28.62
N TRP A 198 0.01 11.86 27.49
CA TRP A 198 -1.43 11.88 27.18
C TRP A 198 -1.91 10.64 26.42
N TRP A 199 -1.01 9.78 25.93
CA TRP A 199 -1.37 8.61 25.11
C TRP A 199 -1.07 7.29 25.79
N ARG A 200 0.16 6.85 25.75
CA ARG A 200 0.64 5.58 26.30
C ARG A 200 2.03 5.75 26.91
N SER A 201 2.35 4.90 27.87
CA SER A 201 3.69 4.82 28.48
C SER A 201 3.95 3.41 28.96
N ARG A 202 5.18 3.11 29.33
CA ARG A 202 5.55 1.83 29.97
C ARG A 202 4.74 1.53 31.23
N ARG A 203 4.30 2.56 31.95
CA ARG A 203 3.45 2.44 33.15
C ARG A 203 2.00 2.06 32.84
N SER A 204 1.57 2.22 31.58
CA SER A 204 0.22 1.86 31.14
C SER A 204 0.11 0.43 30.61
N ILE A 205 1.20 -0.34 30.61
CA ILE A 205 1.23 -1.73 30.15
C ILE A 205 0.36 -2.60 31.05
N ARG A 206 -0.54 -3.36 30.44
CA ARG A 206 -1.44 -4.31 31.11
C ARG A 206 -1.79 -5.46 30.19
N ASP A 207 -2.38 -6.49 30.78
CA ASP A 207 -2.90 -7.62 30.03
C ASP A 207 -4.05 -7.20 29.14
N LYS A 208 -4.06 -7.68 27.93
CA LYS A 208 -5.11 -7.49 26.93
C LYS A 208 -5.54 -8.83 26.37
N ALA A 209 -6.83 -8.96 26.17
CA ALA A 209 -7.43 -10.08 25.45
C ALA A 209 -8.34 -9.51 24.38
N LYS A 210 -8.14 -9.91 23.13
CA LYS A 210 -8.94 -9.46 21.98
C LYS A 210 -9.34 -10.65 21.14
N GLN A 211 -10.59 -10.64 20.69
CA GLN A 211 -11.11 -11.64 19.79
C GLN A 211 -10.80 -11.28 18.35
N PHE A 212 -10.38 -12.27 17.59
CA PHE A 212 -10.13 -12.19 16.16
C PHE A 212 -10.98 -13.22 15.42
N GLU A 213 -11.34 -12.89 14.19
CA GLU A 213 -12.10 -13.74 13.29
C GLU A 213 -11.55 -13.67 11.86
N PRO A 214 -11.70 -14.74 11.05
CA PRO A 214 -11.33 -14.71 9.65
C PRO A 214 -12.27 -13.80 8.85
N ILE A 215 -11.70 -13.09 7.88
CA ILE A 215 -12.44 -12.38 6.82
C ILE A 215 -11.79 -12.72 5.46
N PRO A 216 -12.45 -12.51 4.33
CA PRO A 216 -11.87 -12.78 3.02
C PRO A 216 -10.50 -12.10 2.85
N ASN A 217 -9.47 -12.89 2.53
CA ASN A 217 -8.09 -12.46 2.35
C ASN A 217 -7.46 -11.73 3.56
N GLY A 218 -7.97 -11.98 4.78
CA GLY A 218 -7.50 -11.25 5.94
C GLY A 218 -8.09 -11.73 7.27
N PHE A 219 -7.93 -10.94 8.29
CA PHE A 219 -8.50 -11.18 9.62
C PHE A 219 -8.97 -9.89 10.25
N ARG A 220 -9.92 -10.01 11.16
CA ARG A 220 -10.56 -8.91 11.89
C ARG A 220 -10.32 -9.05 13.38
N MET A 221 -9.85 -7.99 14.02
CA MET A 221 -10.03 -7.82 15.46
C MET A 221 -11.46 -7.33 15.70
N SER A 222 -12.28 -8.19 16.31
CA SER A 222 -13.72 -7.97 16.50
C SER A 222 -14.01 -6.68 17.28
N PRO A 223 -15.19 -6.07 17.14
CA PRO A 223 -15.54 -4.85 17.86
C PRO A 223 -15.31 -4.96 19.36
N HIS A 224 -14.55 -4.03 19.92
CA HIS A 224 -14.19 -4.05 21.33
C HIS A 224 -14.08 -2.62 21.90
N ALA A 225 -14.20 -2.52 23.22
CA ALA A 225 -13.93 -1.27 23.91
C ALA A 225 -12.42 -0.93 23.81
N PRO A 226 -12.06 0.31 23.42
CA PRO A 226 -10.67 0.76 23.43
C PRO A 226 -10.13 0.84 24.86
N SER A 227 -8.82 1.01 24.98
CA SER A 227 -8.15 1.10 26.28
C SER A 227 -8.71 2.26 27.12
N ALA A 228 -9.24 1.96 28.31
CA ALA A 228 -9.87 2.93 29.20
C ALA A 228 -8.98 4.11 29.62
N ASN A 229 -7.65 3.97 29.51
CA ASN A 229 -6.69 5.01 29.91
C ASN A 229 -6.21 5.91 28.76
N SER A 230 -6.71 5.71 27.55
CA SER A 230 -6.37 6.57 26.41
C SER A 230 -7.14 7.90 26.50
N ALA A 231 -6.42 9.01 26.65
CA ALA A 231 -7.03 10.33 26.72
C ALA A 231 -7.92 10.68 25.51
N PRO A 232 -7.56 10.34 24.26
CA PRO A 232 -8.45 10.57 23.12
C PRO A 232 -9.81 9.87 23.23
N TYR A 233 -9.86 8.64 23.74
CA TYR A 233 -11.13 7.93 23.90
C TYR A 233 -11.94 8.45 25.08
N LYS A 234 -11.30 8.94 26.16
CA LYS A 234 -11.99 9.63 27.24
C LYS A 234 -12.59 10.95 26.73
N LEU A 235 -11.83 11.70 25.95
CA LEU A 235 -12.32 12.93 25.32
C LEU A 235 -13.46 12.64 24.35
N LEU A 236 -13.34 11.59 23.53
CA LEU A 236 -14.41 11.16 22.62
C LEU A 236 -15.70 10.84 23.40
N LYS A 237 -15.60 10.07 24.49
CA LYS A 237 -16.75 9.79 25.36
C LYS A 237 -17.34 11.04 25.97
N LEU A 238 -16.51 12.01 26.39
CA LEU A 238 -16.97 13.29 26.92
C LEU A 238 -17.75 14.11 25.88
N ILE A 239 -17.24 14.12 24.62
CA ILE A 239 -17.86 14.87 23.51
C ILE A 239 -19.16 14.19 23.04
N THR A 240 -19.18 12.85 22.98
CA THR A 240 -20.28 12.10 22.38
C THR A 240 -21.33 11.64 23.37
N GLY A 241 -20.99 11.55 24.65
CA GLY A 241 -21.82 10.92 25.68
C GLY A 241 -21.86 9.38 25.61
N GLU A 242 -21.26 8.78 24.58
CA GLU A 242 -21.38 7.36 24.26
C GLU A 242 -20.05 6.61 24.40
N PRO A 243 -20.08 5.32 24.79
CA PRO A 243 -18.89 4.51 24.80
C PRO A 243 -18.38 4.27 23.38
N ALA A 244 -17.06 4.38 23.21
CA ALA A 244 -16.43 4.07 21.94
C ALA A 244 -16.25 2.54 21.76
N THR A 245 -16.39 2.08 20.53
CA THR A 245 -15.96 0.75 20.06
C THR A 245 -14.95 0.88 18.93
N THR A 246 -13.99 -0.03 18.90
CA THR A 246 -12.97 -0.08 17.85
C THR A 246 -12.98 -1.45 17.19
N MET A 247 -12.89 -1.50 15.88
CA MET A 247 -12.74 -2.69 15.05
C MET A 247 -11.55 -2.48 14.12
N ILE A 248 -10.75 -3.52 13.91
CA ILE A 248 -9.55 -3.44 13.06
C ILE A 248 -9.54 -4.63 12.11
N ASP A 249 -9.43 -4.36 10.82
CA ASP A 249 -9.26 -5.36 9.77
C ASP A 249 -7.86 -5.27 9.19
N PHE A 250 -7.26 -6.40 8.90
CA PHE A 250 -6.15 -6.53 7.99
C PHE A 250 -6.57 -7.33 6.77
N VAL A 251 -6.27 -6.81 5.57
CA VAL A 251 -6.60 -7.45 4.30
C VAL A 251 -5.38 -7.44 3.38
N LEU A 252 -5.06 -8.59 2.77
CA LEU A 252 -4.05 -8.64 1.72
C LEU A 252 -4.38 -7.68 0.57
N PRO A 253 -3.38 -7.09 -0.07
CA PRO A 253 -1.95 -7.39 0.10
C PRO A 253 -1.31 -6.62 1.27
N ASN A 254 -1.88 -5.47 1.70
CA ASN A 254 -1.12 -4.51 2.51
C ASN A 254 -2.00 -3.50 3.26
N GLN A 255 -3.26 -3.81 3.53
CA GLN A 255 -4.23 -2.84 4.01
C GLN A 255 -4.66 -3.13 5.44
N ARG A 256 -4.58 -2.13 6.31
CA ARG A 256 -5.16 -2.13 7.63
C ARG A 256 -6.24 -1.06 7.70
N PHE A 257 -7.46 -1.49 8.02
CA PHE A 257 -8.59 -0.61 8.27
C PHE A 257 -8.85 -0.54 9.77
N GLU A 258 -9.21 0.63 10.26
CA GLU A 258 -9.65 0.82 11.63
C GLU A 258 -10.93 1.65 11.65
N GLN A 259 -11.95 1.18 12.36
CA GLN A 259 -13.18 1.88 12.57
C GLN A 259 -13.38 2.12 14.06
N ILE A 260 -13.63 3.38 14.42
CA ILE A 260 -13.98 3.81 15.77
C ILE A 260 -15.39 4.38 15.70
N ARG A 261 -16.28 3.91 16.55
CA ARG A 261 -17.66 4.37 16.64
C ARG A 261 -18.02 4.77 18.07
N ALA A 262 -18.79 5.86 18.22
CA ALA A 262 -19.38 6.30 19.48
C ALA A 262 -20.75 6.93 19.21
N GLY A 263 -21.82 6.16 19.36
CA GLY A 263 -23.17 6.53 18.92
C GLY A 263 -23.21 6.85 17.42
N LYS A 264 -23.67 8.05 17.06
CA LYS A 264 -23.70 8.54 15.66
C LYS A 264 -22.36 9.02 15.11
N TYR A 265 -21.36 9.14 15.96
CA TYR A 265 -20.03 9.62 15.59
C TYR A 265 -19.12 8.46 15.20
N TRP A 266 -18.27 8.70 14.21
CA TRP A 266 -17.35 7.69 13.70
C TRP A 266 -16.05 8.30 13.16
N LEU A 267 -15.03 7.50 13.19
CA LEU A 267 -13.77 7.71 12.48
C LEU A 267 -13.40 6.39 11.81
N SER A 268 -13.14 6.42 10.52
CA SER A 268 -12.59 5.30 9.75
C SER A 268 -11.22 5.67 9.22
N SER A 269 -10.27 4.77 9.30
CA SER A 269 -8.96 4.96 8.69
C SER A 269 -8.53 3.75 7.89
N ARG A 270 -7.71 3.98 6.87
CA ARG A 270 -6.99 2.97 6.11
C ARG A 270 -5.51 3.33 6.11
N THR A 271 -4.68 2.38 6.49
CA THR A 271 -3.23 2.46 6.34
C THR A 271 -2.78 1.40 5.35
N THR A 272 -1.99 1.78 4.37
CA THR A 272 -1.39 0.85 3.41
C THR A 272 0.13 0.95 3.49
N VAL A 273 0.81 -0.19 3.40
CA VAL A 273 2.27 -0.28 3.22
C VAL A 273 2.52 -0.75 1.80
N THR A 274 2.76 0.19 0.90
CA THR A 274 2.88 -0.07 -0.54
C THR A 274 4.34 -0.30 -0.91
N PRO A 275 4.71 -1.48 -1.46
CA PRO A 275 6.07 -1.72 -1.92
C PRO A 275 6.39 -0.86 -3.14
N VAL A 276 7.40 0.00 -3.01
CA VAL A 276 7.96 0.82 -4.09
C VAL A 276 9.10 0.06 -4.74
N LYS A 277 10.05 -0.41 -3.91
CA LYS A 277 11.16 -1.28 -4.25
C LYS A 277 11.31 -2.36 -3.18
N ARG A 278 12.23 -3.29 -3.37
CA ARG A 278 12.49 -4.38 -2.43
C ARG A 278 12.73 -3.90 -0.98
N ASP A 279 13.47 -2.81 -0.82
CA ASP A 279 13.91 -2.23 0.44
C ASP A 279 13.27 -0.87 0.76
N LEU A 280 12.24 -0.50 0.01
CA LEU A 280 11.54 0.77 0.17
C LEU A 280 10.04 0.58 -0.01
N CYS A 281 9.29 0.89 1.02
CA CYS A 281 7.84 0.98 1.00
C CYS A 281 7.38 2.42 1.18
N ARG A 282 6.13 2.68 0.82
CA ARG A 282 5.43 3.91 1.16
C ARG A 282 4.24 3.56 2.06
N LEU A 283 4.18 4.22 3.20
CA LEU A 283 3.02 4.21 4.06
C LEU A 283 2.08 5.35 3.62
N ASP A 284 0.84 5.00 3.27
CA ASP A 284 -0.22 5.97 3.03
C ASP A 284 -1.30 5.78 4.09
N PHE A 285 -1.62 6.84 4.83
CA PHE A 285 -2.68 6.88 5.83
C PHE A 285 -3.79 7.80 5.36
N VAL A 286 -5.01 7.30 5.34
CA VAL A 286 -6.24 8.05 5.03
C VAL A 286 -7.19 7.89 6.19
N ALA A 287 -7.71 8.99 6.72
CA ALA A 287 -8.75 8.98 7.74
C ALA A 287 -9.94 9.84 7.34
N ALA A 288 -11.14 9.34 7.55
CA ALA A 288 -12.39 10.06 7.40
C ALA A 288 -13.17 10.04 8.71
N TRP A 289 -13.85 11.13 9.07
CA TRP A 289 -14.60 11.24 10.33
C TRP A 289 -15.76 12.24 10.22
N ASN A 290 -16.77 12.03 11.05
CA ASN A 290 -17.87 12.97 11.26
C ASN A 290 -17.87 13.59 12.67
N ILE A 291 -16.84 13.39 13.47
CA ILE A 291 -16.70 13.94 14.82
C ILE A 291 -16.42 15.44 14.70
N LEU A 292 -17.38 16.28 15.16
CA LEU A 292 -17.27 17.75 15.11
C LEU A 292 -16.70 18.26 13.77
N PRO A 293 -17.32 17.95 12.62
CA PRO A 293 -16.75 18.26 11.30
C PRO A 293 -16.59 19.77 11.04
N TRP A 294 -17.32 20.59 11.77
CA TRP A 294 -17.25 22.06 11.73
C TRP A 294 -16.12 22.63 12.59
N PHE A 295 -15.58 21.84 13.54
CA PHE A 295 -14.53 22.29 14.45
C PHE A 295 -13.16 21.75 14.00
N PRO A 296 -12.17 22.59 13.74
CA PRO A 296 -10.93 22.18 13.07
C PRO A 296 -9.99 21.33 13.92
N VAL A 297 -10.30 21.07 15.20
CA VAL A 297 -9.41 20.39 16.15
C VAL A 297 -9.02 18.99 15.68
N VAL A 298 -9.96 18.15 15.21
CA VAL A 298 -9.64 16.79 14.75
C VAL A 298 -8.70 16.85 13.54
N SER A 299 -8.99 17.74 12.59
CA SER A 299 -8.11 17.98 11.44
C SER A 299 -6.73 18.46 11.87
N PHE A 300 -6.66 19.41 12.79
CA PHE A 300 -5.40 19.92 13.34
C PHE A 300 -4.60 18.81 14.04
N ILE A 301 -5.23 18.00 14.88
CA ILE A 301 -4.58 16.89 15.56
C ILE A 301 -3.97 15.93 14.53
N ILE A 302 -4.73 15.52 13.50
CA ILE A 302 -4.23 14.61 12.48
C ILE A 302 -3.07 15.21 11.71
N HIS A 303 -3.13 16.47 11.29
CA HIS A 303 -2.09 17.11 10.49
C HIS A 303 -0.83 17.49 11.28
N VAL A 304 -0.94 17.75 12.58
CA VAL A 304 0.20 18.15 13.43
C VAL A 304 0.81 16.95 14.16
N LEU A 305 -0.02 16.08 14.75
CA LEU A 305 0.47 14.95 15.53
C LEU A 305 0.66 13.68 14.66
N GLY A 306 -0.12 13.52 13.60
CA GLY A 306 -0.02 12.37 12.72
C GLY A 306 1.36 12.18 12.09
N PRO A 307 1.98 13.22 11.49
CA PRO A 307 3.35 13.09 10.96
C PRO A 307 4.38 12.71 12.02
N ARG A 308 4.25 13.22 13.25
CA ARG A 308 5.13 12.87 14.36
C ARG A 308 4.96 11.41 14.78
N PHE A 309 3.73 10.93 14.78
CA PHE A 309 3.40 9.54 15.10
C PHE A 309 4.00 8.59 14.06
N ILE A 310 3.77 8.87 12.75
CA ILE A 310 4.35 8.07 11.66
C ILE A 310 5.88 8.11 11.69
N ARG A 311 6.48 9.25 12.00
CA ARG A 311 7.93 9.38 12.10
C ARG A 311 8.53 8.47 13.17
N GLN A 312 7.85 8.26 14.30
CA GLN A 312 8.31 7.34 15.34
C GLN A 312 8.40 5.90 14.81
N ASP A 313 7.41 5.46 14.02
CA ASP A 313 7.44 4.15 13.36
C ASP A 313 8.56 4.06 12.31
N THR A 314 8.73 5.11 11.51
CA THR A 314 9.83 5.18 10.52
C THR A 314 11.19 5.06 11.20
N GLU A 315 11.43 5.78 12.31
CA GLU A 315 12.68 5.70 13.06
C GLU A 315 12.95 4.30 13.64
N VAL A 316 11.91 3.59 14.07
CA VAL A 316 12.06 2.19 14.52
C VAL A 316 12.47 1.28 13.37
N ILE A 317 11.82 1.41 12.21
CA ILE A 317 12.11 0.64 11.01
C ILE A 317 13.52 0.91 10.51
N GLU A 318 13.95 2.18 10.45
CA GLU A 318 15.32 2.55 10.09
C GLU A 318 16.36 1.87 10.99
N ARG A 319 16.13 1.89 12.31
CA ARG A 319 17.03 1.26 13.27
C ARG A 319 16.97 -0.27 13.20
N GLN A 320 15.80 -0.86 13.00
CA GLN A 320 15.64 -2.29 12.77
C GLN A 320 16.42 -2.74 11.54
N GLY A 321 16.40 -1.93 10.46
CA GLY A 321 17.18 -2.18 9.25
C GLY A 321 18.70 -2.28 9.49
N LEU A 322 19.24 -1.66 10.55
CA LEU A 322 20.65 -1.82 10.92
C LEU A 322 20.93 -3.24 11.45
N GLY A 323 20.01 -3.81 12.24
CA GLY A 323 20.13 -5.17 12.77
C GLY A 323 19.89 -6.25 11.71
N LEU A 324 18.91 -6.05 10.84
CA LEU A 324 18.55 -6.99 9.77
C LEU A 324 19.68 -7.27 8.76
N LYS A 325 20.72 -6.42 8.73
CA LYS A 325 21.94 -6.67 7.93
C LYS A 325 22.78 -7.82 8.47
N TYR A 326 22.64 -8.14 9.75
CA TYR A 326 23.43 -9.15 10.45
C TYR A 326 22.61 -10.39 10.79
N GLU A 327 21.32 -10.22 11.05
CA GLU A 327 20.39 -11.30 11.38
C GLU A 327 19.06 -11.05 10.69
N ASP A 328 18.74 -11.85 9.69
CA ASP A 328 17.55 -11.73 8.86
C ASP A 328 16.34 -12.50 9.41
N ARG A 329 16.55 -13.29 10.49
CA ARG A 329 15.50 -14.08 11.12
C ARG A 329 14.83 -13.30 12.22
N MET A 330 13.51 -13.23 12.18
CA MET A 330 12.69 -12.65 13.22
C MET A 330 12.15 -13.74 14.14
N MET A 331 12.28 -13.58 15.44
CA MET A 331 11.62 -14.44 16.41
C MET A 331 10.20 -13.89 16.64
N LEU A 332 9.19 -14.61 16.20
CA LEU A 332 7.80 -14.29 16.44
C LEU A 332 7.30 -15.01 17.70
N VAL A 333 6.76 -14.26 18.66
CA VAL A 333 6.45 -14.75 20.02
C VAL A 333 4.95 -14.86 20.22
N ASP A 334 4.45 -16.05 20.44
CA ASP A 334 3.08 -16.39 20.85
C ASP A 334 1.97 -15.50 20.26
N ASP A 335 1.03 -15.11 21.10
CA ASP A 335 -0.13 -14.31 20.71
C ASP A 335 0.21 -12.86 20.35
N ALA A 336 1.33 -12.31 20.88
CA ALA A 336 1.77 -10.95 20.57
C ALA A 336 2.10 -10.79 19.07
N ASP A 337 2.70 -11.82 18.46
CA ASP A 337 3.10 -11.82 17.05
C ASP A 337 2.21 -12.72 16.18
N ARG A 338 1.06 -13.16 16.69
CA ARG A 338 0.16 -14.05 15.95
C ARG A 338 -0.36 -13.39 14.66
N GLN A 339 -0.60 -12.10 14.67
CA GLN A 339 -1.02 -11.37 13.46
C GLN A 339 0.07 -11.40 12.37
N ALA A 340 1.35 -11.26 12.74
CA ALA A 340 2.46 -11.41 11.82
C ALA A 340 2.54 -12.82 11.22
N ARG A 341 2.34 -13.86 12.05
CA ARG A 341 2.28 -15.26 11.56
C ARG A 341 1.12 -15.45 10.58
N TRP A 342 -0.07 -14.97 10.91
CA TRP A 342 -1.22 -15.05 10.01
C TRP A 342 -0.98 -14.34 8.68
N TYR A 343 -0.27 -13.23 8.68
CA TYR A 343 0.11 -12.57 7.43
C TYR A 343 0.94 -13.47 6.53
N PHE A 344 1.98 -14.11 7.04
CA PHE A 344 2.79 -15.05 6.27
C PHE A 344 1.99 -16.29 5.85
N GLU A 345 1.17 -16.83 6.72
CA GLU A 345 0.30 -17.98 6.44
C GLU A 345 -0.73 -17.62 5.35
N LEU A 346 -1.30 -16.41 5.35
CA LEU A 346 -2.19 -15.91 4.29
C LEU A 346 -1.45 -15.78 2.95
N LYS A 347 -0.23 -15.25 2.94
CA LYS A 347 0.61 -15.20 1.72
C LYS A 347 0.86 -16.61 1.16
N ALA A 348 1.25 -17.54 2.02
CA ALA A 348 1.51 -18.91 1.63
C ALA A 348 0.22 -19.61 1.11
N ALA A 349 -0.90 -19.42 1.79
CA ALA A 349 -2.19 -19.98 1.36
C ALA A 349 -2.65 -19.39 0.01
N LEU A 350 -2.42 -18.10 -0.22
CA LEU A 350 -2.71 -17.45 -1.50
C LEU A 350 -1.81 -18.00 -2.62
N ALA A 351 -0.51 -18.15 -2.37
CA ALA A 351 0.43 -18.71 -3.33
C ALA A 351 0.05 -20.14 -3.71
N GLU A 352 -0.30 -20.96 -2.72
CA GLU A 352 -0.74 -22.35 -2.95
C GLU A 352 -2.06 -22.41 -3.74
N SER A 353 -3.05 -21.58 -3.37
CA SER A 353 -4.32 -21.47 -4.10
C SER A 353 -4.10 -21.12 -5.59
N ARG A 354 -3.20 -20.19 -5.88
CA ARG A 354 -2.87 -19.81 -7.25
C ARG A 354 -2.13 -20.92 -8.01
N ARG A 355 -1.28 -21.68 -7.32
CA ARG A 355 -0.54 -22.80 -7.90
C ARG A 355 -1.46 -23.98 -8.23
N THR A 356 -2.40 -24.30 -7.32
CA THR A 356 -3.32 -25.46 -7.46
C THR A 356 -4.61 -25.13 -8.20
N GLN A 357 -4.94 -23.83 -8.36
CA GLN A 357 -6.23 -23.35 -8.85
C GLN A 357 -7.42 -23.78 -7.95
N GLU A 358 -7.13 -24.11 -6.70
CA GLU A 358 -8.14 -24.42 -5.68
C GLU A 358 -8.49 -23.20 -4.82
N ALA A 359 -9.61 -23.25 -4.11
CA ALA A 359 -9.99 -22.21 -3.18
C ALA A 359 -8.95 -22.04 -2.05
N MET A 360 -8.60 -20.81 -1.72
CA MET A 360 -7.63 -20.53 -0.66
C MET A 360 -8.12 -21.06 0.69
N ARG A 361 -7.33 -21.92 1.32
CA ARG A 361 -7.57 -22.37 2.70
C ARG A 361 -7.17 -21.28 3.67
N HIS A 362 -8.14 -20.72 4.37
CA HIS A 362 -7.87 -19.64 5.32
C HIS A 362 -7.09 -20.16 6.53
N PRO A 363 -5.96 -19.52 6.94
CA PRO A 363 -5.16 -20.02 8.07
C PRO A 363 -5.84 -19.83 9.43
N VAL A 364 -6.77 -18.89 9.54
CA VAL A 364 -7.60 -18.69 10.74
C VAL A 364 -8.88 -19.50 10.54
N SER A 365 -9.05 -20.57 11.31
CA SER A 365 -10.16 -21.53 11.14
C SER A 365 -11.47 -21.07 11.78
N GLY A 366 -11.44 -20.03 12.62
CA GLY A 366 -12.61 -19.51 13.32
C GLY A 366 -12.25 -18.43 14.35
N PRO A 367 -13.20 -17.95 15.15
CA PRO A 367 -12.93 -16.96 16.18
C PRO A 367 -11.89 -17.46 17.19
N VAL A 368 -10.89 -16.62 17.50
CA VAL A 368 -9.84 -16.92 18.46
C VAL A 368 -9.53 -15.70 19.33
N THR A 369 -9.24 -15.92 20.61
CA THR A 369 -8.83 -14.84 21.52
C THR A 369 -7.32 -14.84 21.68
N LEU A 370 -6.68 -13.75 21.27
CA LEU A 370 -5.25 -13.52 21.49
C LEU A 370 -5.04 -12.71 22.78
N ARG A 371 -3.95 -13.01 23.49
CA ARG A 371 -3.60 -12.38 24.76
C ARG A 371 -2.16 -11.87 24.72
N TRP A 372 -1.99 -10.60 25.08
CA TRP A 372 -0.66 -9.98 25.16
C TRP A 372 -0.62 -8.86 26.19
N ARG A 373 0.55 -8.29 26.43
CA ARG A 373 0.72 -7.12 27.29
C ARG A 373 1.17 -5.91 26.49
N SER A 374 0.41 -4.84 26.57
CA SER A 374 0.79 -3.55 25.95
C SER A 374 0.04 -2.36 26.55
#